data_ee6da5f84e17807e01a207600e689dd2
#
_entry.id   ee6da5f84e17807e01a207600e689dd2
#
_cell.length_a   1.000
_cell.length_b   1.000
_cell.length_c   1.000
_cell.angle_alpha   90.00
_cell.angle_beta   90.00
_cell.angle_gamma   90.00
#
_symmetry.space_group_name_H-M   'P 1'
#
loop_
_entity.id
_entity.type
_entity.pdbx_description
1 polymer ?
#
loop_
_entity_poly.entity_id
_entity_poly.type
_entity_poly.pdbx_seq_one_letter_code
_entity_poly.pdbx_strand_id
1 'polypeptide(L)'
;RMVFSGYAHTGKAPFHTVLIHGLVRDSQGRKMSKSLGNGIDPLEIIEEYGADALRMTLLTGNAPGNDMRFYNERVEASRNFANKVWNASRFILMNMDGKTITEPEAADFTMADKWILSKVNTLAKDVTDNMDNFDLGIALQKVYDFIWDEFCDWYIELVKYRIYHADEDAKSANAALWTLKAVLAN
;
A
#
# COMPACT_ATOMS: atom_id res chain seq x y z
N ARG A 1 -32.78 -2.57 10.99
CA ARG A 1 -32.50 -2.68 12.45
C ARG A 1 -31.67 -1.51 12.95
N MET A 2 -30.51 -1.23 12.33
CA MET A 2 -29.60 -0.16 12.77
C MET A 2 -30.27 1.21 12.72
N VAL A 3 -30.92 1.58 11.60
CA VAL A 3 -31.62 2.85 11.46
C VAL A 3 -32.76 2.97 12.48
N PHE A 4 -33.62 1.95 12.59
CA PHE A 4 -34.74 1.95 13.51
C PHE A 4 -34.28 2.08 14.96
N SER A 5 -33.36 1.23 15.42
CA SER A 5 -32.87 1.28 16.80
C SER A 5 -32.12 2.56 17.09
N GLY A 6 -31.25 3.02 16.17
CA GLY A 6 -30.51 4.27 16.31
C GLY A 6 -31.46 5.46 16.51
N TYR A 7 -32.44 5.61 15.62
CA TYR A 7 -33.40 6.71 15.70
C TYR A 7 -34.31 6.64 16.93
N ALA A 8 -34.80 5.42 17.26
CA ALA A 8 -35.67 5.24 18.42
C ALA A 8 -35.01 5.60 19.75
N HIS A 9 -33.68 5.35 19.87
CA HIS A 9 -32.96 5.59 21.12
C HIS A 9 -32.29 6.99 21.20
N THR A 10 -31.91 7.57 20.05
CA THR A 10 -31.16 8.83 20.04
C THR A 10 -31.89 10.01 19.42
N GLY A 11 -33.01 9.76 18.72
CA GLY A 11 -33.74 10.78 17.98
C GLY A 11 -32.99 11.31 16.75
N LYS A 12 -31.86 10.67 16.35
CA LYS A 12 -31.02 11.08 15.24
C LYS A 12 -30.72 9.91 14.30
N ALA A 13 -30.48 10.21 13.02
CA ALA A 13 -29.99 9.22 12.08
C ALA A 13 -28.62 8.70 12.56
N PRO A 14 -28.41 7.37 12.63
CA PRO A 14 -27.17 6.81 13.19
C PRO A 14 -25.95 6.98 12.28
N PHE A 15 -26.16 7.25 10.98
CA PHE A 15 -25.09 7.44 9.99
C PHE A 15 -25.62 8.20 8.77
N HIS A 16 -24.70 8.84 8.01
CA HIS A 16 -25.02 9.57 6.79
C HIS A 16 -24.71 8.76 5.52
N THR A 17 -23.72 7.86 5.62
CA THR A 17 -23.25 7.09 4.48
C THR A 17 -23.38 5.60 4.75
N VAL A 18 -23.80 4.83 3.74
CA VAL A 18 -23.86 3.37 3.78
C VAL A 18 -23.04 2.83 2.62
N LEU A 19 -21.91 2.21 2.95
CA LEU A 19 -21.08 1.52 1.96
C LEU A 19 -21.50 0.05 1.90
N ILE A 20 -21.94 -0.39 0.72
CA ILE A 20 -22.30 -1.79 0.47
C ILE A 20 -21.12 -2.47 -0.22
N HIS A 21 -20.43 -3.35 0.52
CA HIS A 21 -19.35 -4.16 -0.04
C HIS A 21 -19.87 -5.47 -0.63
N GLY A 22 -19.11 -6.07 -1.56
CA GLY A 22 -19.40 -7.39 -2.11
C GLY A 22 -19.11 -8.52 -1.12
N LEU A 23 -19.58 -9.73 -1.45
CA LEU A 23 -19.26 -10.93 -0.68
C LEU A 23 -17.97 -11.59 -1.18
N VAL A 24 -17.23 -12.17 -0.25
CA VAL A 24 -16.12 -13.07 -0.57
C VAL A 24 -16.69 -14.44 -0.88
N ARG A 25 -16.40 -14.96 -2.07
CA ARG A 25 -16.83 -16.25 -2.58
C ARG A 25 -15.65 -17.20 -2.72
N ASP A 26 -15.91 -18.50 -2.80
CA ASP A 26 -14.87 -19.48 -3.08
C ASP A 26 -14.30 -19.32 -4.52
N SER A 27 -13.26 -20.07 -4.85
CA SER A 27 -12.59 -20.02 -6.15
C SER A 27 -13.52 -20.35 -7.33
N GLN A 28 -14.62 -21.08 -7.08
CA GLN A 28 -15.64 -21.40 -8.07
C GLN A 28 -16.76 -20.34 -8.15
N GLY A 29 -16.69 -19.30 -7.30
CA GLY A 29 -17.70 -18.24 -7.24
C GLY A 29 -18.94 -18.59 -6.43
N ARG A 30 -18.94 -19.70 -5.67
CA ARG A 30 -20.06 -20.08 -4.82
C ARG A 30 -20.00 -19.34 -3.49
N LYS A 31 -21.15 -19.06 -2.91
CA LYS A 31 -21.24 -18.49 -1.56
C LYS A 31 -20.62 -19.47 -0.55
N MET A 32 -19.74 -18.99 0.29
CA MET A 32 -19.16 -19.78 1.37
C MET A 32 -20.22 -20.08 2.42
N SER A 33 -20.31 -21.35 2.86
CA SER A 33 -21.22 -21.78 3.92
C SER A 33 -20.64 -22.98 4.67
N LYS A 34 -21.01 -23.11 5.94
CA LYS A 34 -20.63 -24.26 6.77
C LYS A 34 -21.13 -25.58 6.19
N SER A 35 -22.33 -25.58 5.60
CA SER A 35 -22.96 -26.79 5.02
C SER A 35 -22.25 -27.30 3.76
N LEU A 36 -21.59 -26.42 3.01
CA LEU A 36 -20.82 -26.79 1.82
C LEU A 36 -19.36 -27.11 2.14
N GLY A 37 -18.89 -26.83 3.37
CA GLY A 37 -17.49 -27.04 3.75
C GLY A 37 -16.48 -26.24 2.93
N ASN A 38 -16.93 -25.16 2.25
CA ASN A 38 -16.09 -24.32 1.40
C ASN A 38 -15.71 -22.98 2.07
N GLY A 39 -15.92 -22.88 3.38
CA GLY A 39 -15.48 -21.73 4.17
C GLY A 39 -13.96 -21.75 4.32
N ILE A 40 -13.37 -20.56 4.28
CA ILE A 40 -11.94 -20.35 4.52
C ILE A 40 -11.82 -19.73 5.91
N ASP A 41 -11.00 -20.35 6.77
CA ASP A 41 -10.70 -19.76 8.08
C ASP A 41 -9.64 -18.66 7.91
N PRO A 42 -9.99 -17.40 8.21
CA PRO A 42 -9.03 -16.31 8.09
C PRO A 42 -7.82 -16.49 9.04
N LEU A 43 -7.95 -17.20 10.16
CA LEU A 43 -6.83 -17.43 11.08
C LEU A 43 -5.78 -18.36 10.47
N GLU A 44 -6.20 -19.42 9.77
CA GLU A 44 -5.28 -20.31 9.04
C GLU A 44 -4.51 -19.53 7.96
N ILE A 45 -5.20 -18.66 7.22
CA ILE A 45 -4.55 -17.80 6.21
C ILE A 45 -3.57 -16.83 6.85
N ILE A 46 -3.89 -16.27 8.02
CA ILE A 46 -3.01 -15.36 8.75
C ILE A 46 -1.75 -16.10 9.25
N GLU A 47 -1.89 -17.31 9.74
CA GLU A 47 -0.75 -18.14 10.16
C GLU A 47 0.19 -18.47 9.00
N GLU A 48 -0.35 -18.75 7.81
CA GLU A 48 0.45 -19.15 6.64
C GLU A 48 1.07 -17.95 5.91
N TYR A 49 0.29 -16.86 5.72
CA TYR A 49 0.70 -15.73 4.84
C TYR A 49 0.90 -14.40 5.56
N GLY A 50 0.42 -14.28 6.80
CA GLY A 50 0.42 -13.04 7.56
C GLY A 50 -0.86 -12.21 7.40
N ALA A 51 -1.17 -11.42 8.43
CA ALA A 51 -2.40 -10.61 8.48
C ALA A 51 -2.44 -9.53 7.39
N ASP A 52 -1.31 -8.91 7.09
CA ASP A 52 -1.23 -7.85 6.07
C ASP A 52 -1.50 -8.39 4.67
N ALA A 53 -1.01 -9.59 4.35
CA ALA A 53 -1.27 -10.25 3.08
C ALA A 53 -2.78 -10.50 2.88
N LEU A 54 -3.46 -11.02 3.91
CA LEU A 54 -4.90 -11.23 3.86
C LEU A 54 -5.67 -9.92 3.70
N ARG A 55 -5.34 -8.91 4.50
CA ARG A 55 -6.01 -7.59 4.46
C ARG A 55 -5.84 -6.92 3.09
N MET A 56 -4.63 -6.94 2.55
CA MET A 56 -4.34 -6.40 1.23
C MET A 56 -5.14 -7.13 0.15
N THR A 57 -5.18 -8.48 0.19
CA THR A 57 -5.93 -9.30 -0.76
C THR A 57 -7.42 -8.97 -0.77
N LEU A 58 -8.01 -8.74 0.41
CA LEU A 58 -9.43 -8.43 0.54
C LEU A 58 -9.79 -7.03 0.01
N LEU A 59 -8.84 -6.09 0.00
CA LEU A 59 -9.04 -4.74 -0.51
C LEU A 59 -8.70 -4.61 -1.99
N THR A 60 -7.68 -5.35 -2.47
CA THR A 60 -7.21 -5.26 -3.86
C THR A 60 -8.24 -5.81 -4.83
N GLY A 61 -8.62 -5.00 -5.83
CA GLY A 61 -9.57 -5.38 -6.86
C GLY A 61 -11.02 -5.51 -6.38
N ASN A 62 -11.30 -5.00 -5.19
CA ASN A 62 -12.67 -4.93 -4.66
C ASN A 62 -13.33 -3.61 -5.08
N ALA A 63 -14.45 -3.71 -5.77
CA ALA A 63 -15.29 -2.57 -6.10
C ALA A 63 -16.60 -2.64 -5.30
N PRO A 64 -17.14 -1.50 -4.84
CA PRO A 64 -18.41 -1.49 -4.10
C PRO A 64 -19.50 -2.28 -4.80
N GLY A 65 -20.19 -3.15 -4.06
CA GLY A 65 -21.30 -3.96 -4.57
C GLY A 65 -20.92 -5.18 -5.41
N ASN A 66 -19.66 -5.39 -5.74
CA ASN A 66 -19.20 -6.54 -6.51
C ASN A 66 -18.61 -7.64 -5.61
N ASP A 67 -19.03 -8.88 -5.86
CA ASP A 67 -18.48 -10.04 -5.17
C ASP A 67 -17.07 -10.35 -5.68
N MET A 68 -16.19 -10.79 -4.78
CA MET A 68 -14.85 -11.23 -5.12
C MET A 68 -14.68 -12.74 -4.92
N ARG A 69 -13.89 -13.37 -5.77
CA ARG A 69 -13.45 -14.75 -5.58
C ARG A 69 -12.15 -14.78 -4.80
N PHE A 70 -12.08 -15.63 -3.81
CA PHE A 70 -10.87 -15.84 -3.02
C PHE A 70 -10.00 -16.93 -3.63
N TYR A 71 -8.71 -16.61 -3.79
CA TYR A 71 -7.68 -17.52 -4.27
C TYR A 71 -6.44 -17.38 -3.39
N ASN A 72 -5.83 -18.49 -2.98
CA ASN A 72 -4.59 -18.47 -2.20
C ASN A 72 -3.44 -17.82 -2.94
N GLU A 73 -3.38 -17.95 -4.26
CA GLU A 73 -2.36 -17.32 -5.12
C GLU A 73 -2.39 -15.77 -5.02
N ARG A 74 -3.57 -15.19 -4.77
CA ARG A 74 -3.68 -13.75 -4.53
C ARG A 74 -3.11 -13.35 -3.17
N VAL A 75 -3.31 -14.18 -2.14
CA VAL A 75 -2.73 -13.95 -0.82
C VAL A 75 -1.22 -14.06 -0.87
N GLU A 76 -0.70 -15.05 -1.59
CA GLU A 76 0.73 -15.21 -1.82
C GLU A 76 1.33 -14.01 -2.57
N ALA A 77 0.66 -13.49 -3.59
CA ALA A 77 1.09 -12.28 -4.30
C ALA A 77 1.13 -11.06 -3.35
N SER A 78 0.13 -10.91 -2.48
CA SER A 78 0.09 -9.85 -1.47
C SER A 78 1.21 -9.99 -0.43
N ARG A 79 1.54 -11.22 0.00
CA ARG A 79 2.70 -11.49 0.86
C ARG A 79 4.01 -11.10 0.18
N ASN A 80 4.16 -11.44 -1.10
CA ASN A 80 5.35 -11.11 -1.87
C ASN A 80 5.52 -9.59 -2.01
N PHE A 81 4.41 -8.85 -2.16
CA PHE A 81 4.44 -7.39 -2.13
C PHE A 81 4.89 -6.85 -0.77
N ALA A 82 4.34 -7.36 0.33
CA ALA A 82 4.78 -6.97 1.67
C ALA A 82 6.28 -7.23 1.88
N ASN A 83 6.80 -8.36 1.39
CA ASN A 83 8.23 -8.66 1.41
C ASN A 83 9.06 -7.69 0.55
N LYS A 84 8.53 -7.24 -0.59
CA LYS A 84 9.21 -6.23 -1.43
C LYS A 84 9.33 -4.90 -0.68
N VAL A 85 8.25 -4.46 -0.03
CA VAL A 85 8.27 -3.24 0.82
C VAL A 85 9.27 -3.38 1.97
N TRP A 86 9.27 -4.52 2.66
CA TRP A 86 10.24 -4.81 3.72
C TRP A 86 11.69 -4.73 3.23
N ASN A 87 11.99 -5.36 2.10
CA ASN A 87 13.35 -5.37 1.55
C ASN A 87 13.79 -3.99 1.06
N ALA A 88 12.89 -3.21 0.46
CA ALA A 88 13.15 -1.82 0.08
C ALA A 88 13.46 -0.96 1.32
N SER A 89 12.64 -1.08 2.36
CA SER A 89 12.82 -0.38 3.62
C SER A 89 14.16 -0.76 4.28
N ARG A 90 14.47 -2.05 4.32
CA ARG A 90 15.75 -2.55 4.84
C ARG A 90 16.94 -2.01 4.05
N PHE A 91 16.86 -2.00 2.73
CA PHE A 91 17.91 -1.41 1.87
C PHE A 91 18.16 0.06 2.23
N ILE A 92 17.09 0.85 2.35
CA ILE A 92 17.18 2.28 2.68
C ILE A 92 17.81 2.47 4.06
N LEU A 93 17.29 1.79 5.08
CA LEU A 93 17.78 1.92 6.46
C LEU A 93 19.25 1.51 6.60
N MET A 94 19.67 0.43 5.94
CA MET A 94 21.07 -0.02 5.97
C MET A 94 22.02 1.01 5.30
N ASN A 95 21.59 1.68 4.25
CA ASN A 95 22.41 2.70 3.59
C ASN A 95 22.42 4.04 4.33
N MET A 96 21.49 4.24 5.27
CA MET A 96 21.44 5.43 6.14
C MET A 96 22.17 5.21 7.47
N ASP A 97 22.43 3.97 7.85
CA ASP A 97 23.04 3.64 9.13
C ASP A 97 24.39 4.35 9.32
N GLY A 98 24.57 4.96 10.48
CA GLY A 98 25.77 5.74 10.81
C GLY A 98 25.93 7.06 10.03
N LYS A 99 24.98 7.46 9.17
CA LYS A 99 25.05 8.69 8.39
C LYS A 99 24.11 9.77 8.94
N THR A 100 24.59 11.01 8.95
CA THR A 100 23.75 12.19 9.22
C THR A 100 23.14 12.66 7.90
N ILE A 101 21.83 12.43 7.75
CA ILE A 101 21.09 12.86 6.55
C ILE A 101 20.50 14.24 6.83
N THR A 102 20.95 15.23 6.05
CA THR A 102 20.50 16.62 6.14
C THR A 102 19.60 16.97 4.96
N GLU A 103 18.74 17.97 5.14
CA GLU A 103 17.92 18.49 4.05
C GLU A 103 18.82 19.07 2.94
N PRO A 104 18.69 18.58 1.69
CA PRO A 104 19.51 19.07 0.57
C PRO A 104 19.08 20.46 0.09
N GLU A 105 20.01 21.19 -0.51
CA GLU A 105 19.66 22.39 -1.27
C GLU A 105 18.94 22.02 -2.58
N ALA A 106 18.16 22.95 -3.12
CA ALA A 106 17.37 22.70 -4.35
C ALA A 106 18.25 22.30 -5.55
N ALA A 107 19.51 22.71 -5.57
CA ALA A 107 20.49 22.39 -6.61
C ALA A 107 21.06 20.97 -6.49
N ASP A 108 21.02 20.37 -5.31
CA ASP A 108 21.56 19.03 -5.05
C ASP A 108 20.63 17.91 -5.56
N PHE A 109 19.34 18.24 -5.79
CA PHE A 109 18.37 17.28 -6.33
C PHE A 109 18.57 17.07 -7.83
N THR A 110 18.74 15.82 -8.20
CA THR A 110 18.73 15.42 -9.62
C THR A 110 17.30 15.39 -10.18
N MET A 111 17.17 15.19 -11.48
CA MET A 111 15.86 15.04 -12.11
C MET A 111 15.10 13.82 -11.57
N ALA A 112 15.80 12.72 -11.25
CA ALA A 112 15.19 11.53 -10.68
C ALA A 112 14.61 11.79 -9.28
N ASP A 113 15.31 12.56 -8.43
CA ASP A 113 14.81 12.92 -7.11
C ASP A 113 13.54 13.79 -7.22
N LYS A 114 13.56 14.79 -8.07
CA LYS A 114 12.41 15.68 -8.32
C LYS A 114 11.23 14.91 -8.90
N TRP A 115 11.49 13.97 -9.80
CA TRP A 115 10.48 13.11 -10.39
C TRP A 115 9.76 12.26 -9.33
N ILE A 116 10.50 11.51 -8.51
CA ILE A 116 9.86 10.62 -7.51
C ILE A 116 9.14 11.42 -6.41
N LEU A 117 9.67 12.58 -5.98
CA LEU A 117 9.00 13.47 -5.05
C LEU A 117 7.69 14.03 -5.62
N SER A 118 7.67 14.40 -6.90
CA SER A 118 6.44 14.81 -7.59
C SER A 118 5.43 13.67 -7.65
N LYS A 119 5.89 12.44 -7.93
CA LYS A 119 5.05 11.25 -8.00
C LYS A 119 4.41 10.90 -6.68
N VAL A 120 5.16 10.89 -5.58
CA VAL A 120 4.59 10.60 -4.24
C VAL A 120 3.58 11.65 -3.81
N ASN A 121 3.81 12.94 -4.12
CA ASN A 121 2.82 13.98 -3.82
C ASN A 121 1.53 13.82 -4.64
N THR A 122 1.65 13.44 -5.91
CA THR A 122 0.48 13.13 -6.75
C THR A 122 -0.25 11.90 -6.21
N LEU A 123 0.49 10.86 -5.84
CA LEU A 123 -0.07 9.65 -5.24
C LEU A 123 -0.84 9.98 -3.96
N ALA A 124 -0.27 10.77 -3.06
CA ALA A 124 -0.92 11.13 -1.80
C ALA A 124 -2.28 11.81 -2.05
N LYS A 125 -2.33 12.74 -3.01
CA LYS A 125 -3.59 13.37 -3.41
C LYS A 125 -4.57 12.36 -3.99
N ASP A 126 -4.14 11.54 -4.94
CA ASP A 126 -4.99 10.56 -5.62
C ASP A 126 -5.54 9.52 -4.64
N VAL A 127 -4.71 9.04 -3.70
CA VAL A 127 -5.13 8.10 -2.66
C VAL A 127 -6.18 8.75 -1.76
N THR A 128 -5.95 9.99 -1.32
CA THR A 128 -6.92 10.73 -0.51
C THR A 128 -8.26 10.88 -1.23
N ASP A 129 -8.23 11.36 -2.48
CA ASP A 129 -9.44 11.54 -3.29
C ASP A 129 -10.22 10.23 -3.47
N ASN A 130 -9.53 9.10 -3.73
CA ASN A 130 -10.17 7.78 -3.88
C ASN A 130 -10.71 7.26 -2.53
N MET A 131 -9.99 7.46 -1.43
CA MET A 131 -10.46 7.06 -0.09
C MET A 131 -11.71 7.83 0.32
N ASP A 132 -11.76 9.13 0.07
CA ASP A 132 -12.93 9.98 0.34
C ASP A 132 -14.15 9.57 -0.48
N ASN A 133 -13.92 9.05 -1.69
CA ASN A 133 -14.96 8.50 -2.56
C ASN A 133 -15.30 7.02 -2.29
N PHE A 134 -14.67 6.39 -1.29
CA PHE A 134 -14.81 4.95 -0.98
C PHE A 134 -14.31 4.00 -2.06
N ASP A 135 -13.46 4.46 -2.98
CA ASP A 135 -12.81 3.66 -4.01
C ASP A 135 -11.53 2.99 -3.48
N LEU A 136 -11.67 2.22 -2.40
CA LEU A 136 -10.57 1.67 -1.61
C LEU A 136 -9.64 0.76 -2.45
N GLY A 137 -10.23 -0.03 -3.34
CA GLY A 137 -9.46 -0.93 -4.23
C GLY A 137 -8.58 -0.15 -5.21
N ILE A 138 -9.09 0.98 -5.74
CA ILE A 138 -8.34 1.87 -6.65
C ILE A 138 -7.22 2.57 -5.89
N ALA A 139 -7.52 3.10 -4.70
CA ALA A 139 -6.51 3.73 -3.85
C ALA A 139 -5.33 2.78 -3.58
N LEU A 140 -5.63 1.54 -3.17
CA LEU A 140 -4.60 0.54 -2.88
C LEU A 140 -3.82 0.12 -4.12
N GLN A 141 -4.48 -0.01 -5.28
CA GLN A 141 -3.79 -0.34 -6.54
C GLN A 141 -2.78 0.74 -6.93
N LYS A 142 -3.13 2.03 -6.79
CA LYS A 142 -2.20 3.14 -7.04
C LYS A 142 -0.98 3.11 -6.13
N VAL A 143 -1.16 2.78 -4.85
CA VAL A 143 -0.04 2.59 -3.90
C VAL A 143 0.84 1.42 -4.33
N TYR A 144 0.22 0.30 -4.72
CA TYR A 144 0.94 -0.87 -5.20
C TYR A 144 1.81 -0.54 -6.43
N ASP A 145 1.22 0.06 -7.46
CA ASP A 145 1.90 0.39 -8.71
C ASP A 145 3.05 1.38 -8.47
N PHE A 146 2.83 2.40 -7.64
CA PHE A 146 3.88 3.34 -7.28
C PHE A 146 5.05 2.68 -6.57
N ILE A 147 4.78 1.87 -5.54
CA ILE A 147 5.85 1.20 -4.77
C ILE A 147 6.59 0.20 -5.64
N TRP A 148 5.85 -0.62 -6.38
CA TRP A 148 6.46 -1.70 -7.16
C TRP A 148 7.26 -1.15 -8.33
N ASP A 149 6.60 -0.40 -9.21
CA ASP A 149 7.19 0.01 -10.47
C ASP A 149 8.07 1.26 -10.33
N GLU A 150 7.50 2.36 -9.79
CA GLU A 150 8.17 3.65 -9.81
C GLU A 150 9.26 3.75 -8.74
N PHE A 151 8.95 3.34 -7.50
CA PHE A 151 9.90 3.46 -6.39
C PHE A 151 10.95 2.35 -6.39
N CYS A 152 10.54 1.08 -6.39
CA CYS A 152 11.46 -0.04 -6.28
C CYS A 152 12.21 -0.32 -7.58
N ASP A 153 11.49 -0.43 -8.72
CA ASP A 153 12.11 -0.87 -9.96
C ASP A 153 12.87 0.25 -10.68
N TRP A 154 12.46 1.53 -10.46
CA TRP A 154 13.13 2.65 -11.07
C TRP A 154 13.97 3.46 -10.09
N TYR A 155 13.33 4.13 -9.12
CA TYR A 155 14.04 5.14 -8.34
C TYR A 155 15.17 4.53 -7.48
N ILE A 156 14.92 3.44 -6.77
CA ILE A 156 15.95 2.76 -5.96
C ILE A 156 17.14 2.36 -6.85
N GLU A 157 16.89 1.82 -8.04
CA GLU A 157 17.97 1.41 -8.94
C GLU A 157 18.76 2.63 -9.47
N LEU A 158 18.08 3.70 -9.86
CA LEU A 158 18.72 4.93 -10.34
C LEU A 158 19.66 5.59 -9.33
N VAL A 159 19.36 5.47 -8.04
CA VAL A 159 20.17 6.13 -7.00
C VAL A 159 21.28 5.27 -6.42
N LYS A 160 21.32 3.98 -6.71
CA LYS A 160 22.35 3.06 -6.17
C LYS A 160 23.77 3.54 -6.44
N TYR A 161 24.06 3.99 -7.66
CA TYR A 161 25.38 4.48 -8.01
C TYR A 161 25.81 5.63 -7.10
N ARG A 162 24.96 6.64 -6.92
CA ARG A 162 25.22 7.81 -6.07
C ARG A 162 25.45 7.44 -4.60
N ILE A 163 24.72 6.44 -4.10
CA ILE A 163 24.82 5.99 -2.71
C ILE A 163 26.11 5.20 -2.47
N TYR A 164 26.52 4.38 -3.45
CA TYR A 164 27.72 3.55 -3.34
C TYR A 164 29.01 4.31 -3.63
N HIS A 165 28.93 5.44 -4.35
CA HIS A 165 30.05 6.31 -4.69
C HIS A 165 29.91 7.68 -4.02
N ALA A 166 29.51 7.67 -2.74
CA ALA A 166 29.31 8.90 -1.97
C ALA A 166 30.61 9.71 -1.74
N ASP A 167 31.76 9.08 -1.90
CA ASP A 167 33.09 9.70 -1.89
C ASP A 167 33.33 10.59 -3.11
N GLU A 168 32.72 10.33 -4.25
CA GLU A 168 32.82 11.14 -5.45
C GLU A 168 31.96 12.42 -5.37
N ASP A 169 30.74 12.30 -4.81
CA ASP A 169 29.80 13.42 -4.62
C ASP A 169 28.90 13.19 -3.38
N ALA A 170 29.38 13.65 -2.24
CA ALA A 170 28.68 13.49 -0.96
C ALA A 170 27.34 14.24 -0.92
N LYS A 171 27.21 15.40 -1.61
CA LYS A 171 25.96 16.16 -1.65
C LYS A 171 24.89 15.41 -2.45
N SER A 172 25.25 14.88 -3.60
CA SER A 172 24.37 14.06 -4.42
C SER A 172 23.92 12.79 -3.69
N ALA A 173 24.83 12.12 -3.00
CA ALA A 173 24.51 10.93 -2.19
C ALA A 173 23.56 11.27 -1.02
N ASN A 174 23.80 12.37 -0.32
CA ASN A 174 22.91 12.86 0.73
C ASN A 174 21.50 13.17 0.18
N ALA A 175 21.40 13.84 -0.96
CA ALA A 175 20.11 14.14 -1.60
C ALA A 175 19.35 12.86 -1.99
N ALA A 176 20.04 11.84 -2.49
CA ALA A 176 19.45 10.54 -2.78
C ALA A 176 18.90 9.86 -1.52
N LEU A 177 19.70 9.80 -0.44
CA LEU A 177 19.28 9.19 0.83
C LEU A 177 18.14 9.97 1.50
N TRP A 178 18.19 11.29 1.46
CA TRP A 178 17.11 12.14 1.96
C TRP A 178 15.79 11.87 1.21
N THR A 179 15.87 11.81 -0.14
CA THR A 179 14.69 11.52 -0.97
C THR A 179 14.13 10.12 -0.72
N LEU A 180 14.99 9.11 -0.62
CA LEU A 180 14.56 7.75 -0.23
C LEU A 180 13.83 7.75 1.11
N LYS A 181 14.38 8.45 2.11
CA LYS A 181 13.75 8.62 3.43
C LYS A 181 12.41 9.33 3.32
N ALA A 182 12.34 10.42 2.57
CA ALA A 182 11.12 11.20 2.41
C ALA A 182 10.00 10.39 1.76
N VAL A 183 10.32 9.60 0.72
CA VAL A 183 9.35 8.72 0.06
C VAL A 183 8.91 7.57 0.95
N LEU A 184 9.85 6.96 1.71
CA LEU A 184 9.52 5.85 2.61
C LEU A 184 8.65 6.29 3.80
N ALA A 185 8.76 7.55 4.23
CA ALA A 185 8.03 8.07 5.39
C ALA A 185 6.60 8.53 5.07
N ASN A 186 6.28 8.73 3.78
CA ASN A 186 4.96 9.14 3.31
C ASN A 186 4.17 7.99 2.71
#